data_3f23ca264365d731520b2d0f975cc62d
#
_entry.id   3f23ca264365d731520b2d0f975cc62d
#
_cell.length_a   1.000
_cell.length_b   1.000
_cell.length_c   1.000
_cell.angle_alpha   90.00
_cell.angle_beta   90.00
_cell.angle_gamma   90.00
#
_symmetry.space_group_name_H-M   'P 1'
#
loop_
_entity.id
_entity.type
_entity.pdbx_description
1 polymer ?
#
loop_
_entity_poly.entity_id
_entity_poly.type
_entity_poly.pdbx_seq_one_letter_code
_entity_poly.pdbx_strand_id
1 'polypeptide(L)'
;MSKSECPICKNNNIAYDNPRINSDGVIVICPNCGKYEISGSDFVAMDNNKQDRELSFAIRTRYERGEDVYITTDPNNRSKVLSGIEFPNTITEKAELLLKKVKNNVQKEFMLTRSNSIQFFIDDNEIDLVIKYLEGEEWFEIHRLASGEANLELTGKGIKYADEIINPNY
;
A
#
# COMPACT_ATOMS: atom_id res chain seq x y z
N MET A 1 -16.33 -20.08 -3.24
CA MET A 1 -16.65 -18.69 -3.65
C MET A 1 -15.38 -18.06 -4.21
N SER A 2 -15.29 -17.87 -5.52
CA SER A 2 -14.16 -17.17 -6.13
C SER A 2 -14.48 -15.67 -6.12
N LYS A 3 -14.11 -14.96 -5.08
CA LYS A 3 -14.09 -13.50 -5.12
C LYS A 3 -12.85 -13.08 -5.89
N SER A 4 -13.01 -12.14 -6.80
CA SER A 4 -11.94 -11.64 -7.65
C SER A 4 -11.25 -10.42 -7.05
N GLU A 5 -11.78 -9.85 -5.96
CA GLU A 5 -11.35 -8.55 -5.42
C GLU A 5 -11.03 -8.60 -3.94
N CYS A 6 -10.00 -7.85 -3.53
CA CYS A 6 -9.69 -7.62 -2.12
C CYS A 6 -10.83 -6.86 -1.43
N PRO A 7 -11.40 -7.36 -0.33
CA PRO A 7 -12.52 -6.70 0.34
C PRO A 7 -12.17 -5.30 0.87
N ILE A 8 -10.89 -5.02 1.12
CA ILE A 8 -10.41 -3.74 1.68
C ILE A 8 -10.06 -2.74 0.58
N CYS A 9 -9.14 -3.08 -0.34
CA CYS A 9 -8.62 -2.13 -1.33
C CYS A 9 -9.16 -2.33 -2.75
N LYS A 10 -10.02 -3.33 -2.96
CA LYS A 10 -10.64 -3.66 -4.26
C LYS A 10 -9.65 -4.04 -5.38
N ASN A 11 -8.43 -4.42 -5.02
CA ASN A 11 -7.47 -4.95 -5.98
C ASN A 11 -7.91 -6.33 -6.47
N ASN A 12 -7.84 -6.57 -7.78
CA ASN A 12 -8.32 -7.81 -8.42
C ASN A 12 -7.28 -8.93 -8.44
N ASN A 13 -6.02 -8.63 -8.12
CA ASN A 13 -4.95 -9.62 -8.14
C ASN A 13 -4.68 -10.13 -6.73
N ILE A 14 -5.57 -10.97 -6.21
CA ILE A 14 -5.49 -11.53 -4.87
C ILE A 14 -5.41 -13.05 -4.90
N ALA A 15 -4.80 -13.62 -3.86
CA ALA A 15 -4.83 -15.05 -3.56
C ALA A 15 -5.43 -15.30 -2.18
N TYR A 16 -5.87 -16.52 -1.95
CA TYR A 16 -6.44 -16.98 -0.69
C TYR A 16 -5.68 -18.18 -0.15
N ASP A 17 -5.64 -18.29 1.18
CA ASP A 17 -5.05 -19.42 1.89
C ASP A 17 -5.96 -19.83 3.06
N ASN A 18 -5.69 -20.98 3.66
CA ASN A 18 -6.44 -21.48 4.79
C ASN A 18 -6.22 -20.63 6.06
N PRO A 19 -7.26 -20.41 6.87
CA PRO A 19 -7.15 -19.60 8.08
C PRO A 19 -6.24 -20.27 9.13
N ARG A 20 -5.51 -19.44 9.88
CA ARG A 20 -4.66 -19.89 10.98
C ARG A 20 -5.35 -19.76 12.34
N ILE A 21 -6.19 -18.73 12.49
CA ILE A 21 -6.78 -18.31 13.78
C ILE A 21 -8.22 -18.80 13.91
N ASN A 22 -8.97 -18.78 12.82
CA ASN A 22 -10.40 -19.11 12.83
C ASN A 22 -10.73 -20.10 11.71
N SER A 23 -11.38 -21.21 12.04
CA SER A 23 -11.71 -22.29 11.08
C SER A 23 -12.64 -21.86 9.95
N ASP A 24 -13.43 -20.79 10.14
CA ASP A 24 -14.35 -20.19 9.15
C ASP A 24 -13.82 -18.90 8.53
N GLY A 25 -12.60 -18.50 8.83
CA GLY A 25 -11.93 -17.36 8.25
C GLY A 25 -11.29 -17.65 6.89
N VAL A 26 -10.72 -16.60 6.30
CA VAL A 26 -9.97 -16.64 5.05
C VAL A 26 -8.70 -15.82 5.23
N ILE A 27 -7.56 -16.35 4.82
CA ILE A 27 -6.35 -15.54 4.64
C ILE A 27 -6.39 -14.92 3.26
N VAL A 28 -6.32 -13.59 3.21
CA VAL A 28 -6.22 -12.81 1.99
C VAL A 28 -4.77 -12.41 1.76
N ILE A 29 -4.24 -12.68 0.57
CA ILE A 29 -2.93 -12.24 0.11
C ILE A 29 -3.16 -11.24 -1.01
N CYS A 30 -2.92 -9.96 -0.72
CA CYS A 30 -3.21 -8.84 -1.59
C CYS A 30 -1.93 -8.05 -1.89
N PRO A 31 -1.63 -7.71 -3.17
CA PRO A 31 -0.45 -6.90 -3.51
C PRO A 31 -0.42 -5.54 -2.80
N ASN A 32 -1.59 -4.93 -2.54
CA ASN A 32 -1.70 -3.63 -1.90
C ASN A 32 -1.69 -3.71 -0.37
N CYS A 33 -2.52 -4.58 0.22
CA CYS A 33 -2.67 -4.67 1.67
C CYS A 33 -1.63 -5.57 2.34
N GLY A 34 -0.98 -6.47 1.60
CA GLY A 34 -0.18 -7.55 2.18
C GLY A 34 -1.05 -8.75 2.57
N LYS A 35 -0.65 -9.46 3.63
CA LYS A 35 -1.32 -10.68 4.11
C LYS A 35 -2.10 -10.37 5.38
N TYR A 36 -3.37 -10.79 5.43
CA TYR A 36 -4.23 -10.66 6.61
C TYR A 36 -5.28 -11.76 6.64
N GLU A 37 -5.81 -12.04 7.82
CA GLU A 37 -6.92 -12.97 8.03
C GLU A 37 -8.21 -12.21 8.32
N ILE A 38 -9.34 -12.69 7.79
CA ILE A 38 -10.67 -12.12 7.98
C ILE A 38 -11.68 -13.25 8.18
N SER A 39 -12.67 -13.09 9.08
CA SER A 39 -13.72 -14.08 9.23
C SER A 39 -14.58 -14.21 7.96
N GLY A 40 -15.17 -15.37 7.72
CA GLY A 40 -16.00 -15.59 6.53
C GLY A 40 -17.21 -14.67 6.46
N SER A 41 -17.84 -14.38 7.60
CA SER A 41 -18.97 -13.45 7.71
C SER A 41 -18.55 -12.00 7.42
N ASP A 42 -17.42 -11.56 7.98
CA ASP A 42 -16.90 -10.20 7.77
C ASP A 42 -16.41 -10.01 6.34
N PHE A 43 -15.82 -11.06 5.75
CA PHE A 43 -15.41 -11.06 4.36
C PHE A 43 -16.60 -10.76 3.42
N VAL A 44 -17.76 -11.38 3.69
CA VAL A 44 -18.98 -11.12 2.91
C VAL A 44 -19.52 -9.71 3.19
N ALA A 45 -19.52 -9.27 4.45
CA ALA A 45 -20.03 -7.96 4.84
C ALA A 45 -19.22 -6.80 4.24
N MET A 46 -17.89 -6.93 4.19
CA MET A 46 -16.99 -5.90 3.66
C MET A 46 -16.97 -5.81 2.12
N ASP A 47 -17.48 -6.83 1.41
CA ASP A 47 -17.48 -6.86 -0.04
C ASP A 47 -18.31 -5.75 -0.69
N ASN A 48 -19.36 -5.32 -0.03
CA ASN A 48 -20.26 -4.26 -0.52
C ASN A 48 -19.78 -2.84 -0.15
N ASN A 49 -18.69 -2.71 0.58
CA ASN A 49 -18.17 -1.43 1.02
C ASN A 49 -17.22 -0.82 -0.02
N LYS A 50 -17.11 0.51 0.05
CA LYS A 50 -16.09 1.25 -0.71
C LYS A 50 -14.68 0.83 -0.25
N GLN A 51 -13.70 1.10 -1.10
CA GLN A 51 -12.28 1.00 -0.75
C GLN A 51 -11.99 1.73 0.57
N ASP A 52 -11.39 1.02 1.54
CA ASP A 52 -10.91 1.59 2.81
C ASP A 52 -9.39 1.79 2.74
N ARG A 53 -8.98 3.01 2.41
CA ARG A 53 -7.58 3.36 2.20
C ARG A 53 -6.78 3.32 3.50
N GLU A 54 -7.34 3.83 4.59
CA GLU A 54 -6.66 3.82 5.90
C GLU A 54 -6.41 2.39 6.37
N LEU A 55 -7.44 1.55 6.29
CA LEU A 55 -7.31 0.16 6.69
C LEU A 55 -6.33 -0.60 5.80
N SER A 56 -6.37 -0.38 4.48
CA SER A 56 -5.42 -0.97 3.53
C SER A 56 -3.98 -0.62 3.88
N PHE A 57 -3.70 0.67 4.13
CA PHE A 57 -2.37 1.16 4.49
C PHE A 57 -1.92 0.61 5.86
N ALA A 58 -2.80 0.58 6.85
CA ALA A 58 -2.49 0.05 8.18
C ALA A 58 -2.17 -1.45 8.14
N ILE A 59 -2.97 -2.24 7.42
CA ILE A 59 -2.71 -3.67 7.23
C ILE A 59 -1.34 -3.87 6.57
N ARG A 60 -1.05 -3.10 5.51
CA ARG A 60 0.24 -3.17 4.81
C ARG A 60 1.41 -2.86 5.74
N THR A 61 1.32 -1.77 6.49
CA THR A 61 2.36 -1.35 7.42
C THR A 61 2.63 -2.42 8.48
N ARG A 62 1.58 -3.02 9.05
CA ARG A 62 1.72 -4.13 10.01
C ARG A 62 2.33 -5.37 9.39
N TYR A 63 1.87 -5.75 8.20
CA TYR A 63 2.43 -6.88 7.46
C TYR A 63 3.93 -6.70 7.19
N GLU A 64 4.37 -5.51 6.80
CA GLU A 64 5.79 -5.18 6.56
C GLU A 64 6.63 -5.20 7.85
N ARG A 65 6.00 -5.00 9.03
CA ARG A 65 6.60 -5.20 10.36
C ARG A 65 6.61 -6.66 10.82
N GLY A 66 6.07 -7.58 10.03
CA GLY A 66 5.95 -9.00 10.39
C GLY A 66 4.83 -9.31 11.39
N GLU A 67 3.88 -8.39 11.56
CA GLU A 67 2.74 -8.56 12.45
C GLU A 67 1.62 -9.36 11.75
N ASP A 68 1.01 -10.32 12.45
CA ASP A 68 -0.20 -10.98 11.99
C ASP A 68 -1.41 -10.05 12.18
N VAL A 69 -2.20 -9.87 11.12
CA VAL A 69 -3.36 -8.97 11.11
C VAL A 69 -4.64 -9.77 10.96
N TYR A 70 -5.56 -9.60 11.91
CA TYR A 70 -6.91 -10.15 11.88
C TYR A 70 -7.95 -9.02 11.77
N ILE A 71 -8.81 -9.09 10.77
CA ILE A 71 -9.80 -8.06 10.45
C ILE A 71 -11.21 -8.57 10.72
N THR A 72 -12.00 -7.72 11.38
CA THR A 72 -13.45 -7.91 11.55
C THR A 72 -14.20 -6.62 11.25
N THR A 73 -15.52 -6.70 11.11
CA THR A 73 -16.42 -5.54 10.99
C THR A 73 -16.64 -4.81 12.33
N ASP A 74 -16.12 -5.35 13.45
CA ASP A 74 -16.17 -4.67 14.75
C ASP A 74 -15.37 -3.36 14.72
N PRO A 75 -15.97 -2.20 15.03
CA PRO A 75 -15.27 -0.91 15.07
C PRO A 75 -14.06 -0.89 16.02
N ASN A 76 -14.09 -1.67 17.11
CA ASN A 76 -12.96 -1.79 18.03
C ASN A 76 -11.77 -2.52 17.38
N ASN A 77 -12.02 -3.53 16.57
CA ASN A 77 -10.98 -4.21 15.80
C ASN A 77 -10.35 -3.24 14.80
N ARG A 78 -11.15 -2.49 14.03
CA ARG A 78 -10.65 -1.47 13.12
C ARG A 78 -9.76 -0.45 13.86
N SER A 79 -10.22 0.09 14.98
CA SER A 79 -9.45 1.04 15.80
C SER A 79 -8.11 0.46 16.26
N LYS A 80 -8.10 -0.82 16.66
CA LYS A 80 -6.88 -1.53 17.05
C LYS A 80 -5.90 -1.68 15.88
N VAL A 81 -6.40 -2.01 14.69
CA VAL A 81 -5.54 -2.14 13.49
C VAL A 81 -4.94 -0.80 13.08
N LEU A 82 -5.67 0.31 13.22
CA LEU A 82 -5.19 1.66 12.91
C LEU A 82 -4.25 2.24 13.99
N SER A 83 -4.30 1.73 15.21
CA SER A 83 -3.54 2.27 16.34
C SER A 83 -2.02 2.19 16.12
N GLY A 84 -1.31 3.30 16.35
CA GLY A 84 0.14 3.39 16.18
C GLY A 84 0.61 3.38 14.72
N ILE A 85 -0.30 3.60 13.77
CA ILE A 85 0.03 3.80 12.36
C ILE A 85 0.11 5.29 12.08
N GLU A 86 1.25 5.73 11.60
CA GLU A 86 1.46 7.09 11.10
C GLU A 86 1.11 7.15 9.61
N PHE A 87 0.09 7.96 9.29
CA PHE A 87 -0.36 8.13 7.91
C PHE A 87 0.36 9.31 7.27
N PRO A 88 0.91 9.15 6.04
CA PRO A 88 1.52 10.26 5.33
C PRO A 88 0.43 11.28 4.94
N ASN A 89 0.57 12.52 5.41
CA ASN A 89 -0.42 13.58 5.24
C ASN A 89 -0.03 14.60 4.16
N THR A 90 1.26 14.66 3.80
CA THR A 90 1.78 15.60 2.81
C THR A 90 2.23 14.88 1.54
N ILE A 91 2.30 15.61 0.42
CA ILE A 91 2.84 15.09 -0.85
C ILE A 91 4.29 14.62 -0.66
N THR A 92 5.09 15.36 0.11
CA THR A 92 6.47 15.00 0.43
C THR A 92 6.57 13.64 1.14
N GLU A 93 5.79 13.43 2.21
CA GLU A 93 5.79 12.16 2.95
C GLU A 93 5.36 10.97 2.08
N LYS A 94 4.38 11.17 1.20
CA LYS A 94 3.94 10.17 0.23
C LYS A 94 5.01 9.85 -0.81
N ALA A 95 5.69 10.88 -1.29
CA ALA A 95 6.81 10.75 -2.24
C ALA A 95 8.01 10.01 -1.61
N GLU A 96 8.35 10.34 -0.36
CA GLU A 96 9.41 9.64 0.38
C GLU A 96 9.08 8.18 0.66
N LEU A 97 7.80 7.86 0.95
CA LEU A 97 7.37 6.49 1.13
C LEU A 97 7.52 5.69 -0.17
N LEU A 98 7.14 6.29 -1.30
CA LEU A 98 7.33 5.71 -2.62
C LEU A 98 8.83 5.51 -2.94
N LEU A 99 9.66 6.51 -2.66
CA LEU A 99 11.10 6.44 -2.84
C LEU A 99 11.73 5.29 -2.05
N LYS A 100 11.39 5.14 -0.76
CA LYS A 100 11.84 4.03 0.10
C LYS A 100 11.45 2.67 -0.49
N LYS A 101 10.24 2.56 -1.02
CA LYS A 101 9.75 1.32 -1.62
C LYS A 101 10.52 0.95 -2.89
N VAL A 102 10.73 1.91 -3.79
CA VAL A 102 11.47 1.67 -5.04
C VAL A 102 12.95 1.39 -4.78
N LYS A 103 13.57 2.08 -3.81
CA LYS A 103 14.95 1.83 -3.40
C LYS A 103 15.17 0.37 -2.97
N ASN A 104 14.19 -0.21 -2.27
CA ASN A 104 14.24 -1.59 -1.82
C ASN A 104 13.89 -2.61 -2.91
N ASN A 105 13.47 -2.15 -4.10
CA ASN A 105 13.24 -3.01 -5.25
C ASN A 105 14.55 -3.32 -5.96
N VAL A 106 14.76 -4.59 -6.31
CA VAL A 106 15.97 -5.07 -7.00
C VAL A 106 16.18 -4.35 -8.34
N GLN A 107 15.11 -4.05 -9.07
CA GLN A 107 15.14 -3.40 -10.38
C GLN A 107 15.31 -1.89 -10.32
N LYS A 108 15.08 -1.27 -9.14
CA LYS A 108 15.05 0.20 -8.96
C LYS A 108 14.06 0.92 -9.88
N GLU A 109 13.12 0.18 -10.43
CA GLU A 109 12.02 0.65 -11.27
C GLU A 109 10.70 0.37 -10.58
N PHE A 110 9.72 1.24 -10.80
CA PHE A 110 8.38 1.07 -10.26
C PHE A 110 7.34 1.74 -11.15
N MET A 111 6.31 1.00 -11.50
CA MET A 111 5.17 1.58 -12.20
C MET A 111 4.13 2.06 -11.17
N LEU A 112 3.99 3.37 -11.03
CA LEU A 112 2.93 3.98 -10.22
C LEU A 112 1.64 4.01 -11.02
N THR A 113 0.64 3.28 -10.53
CA THR A 113 -0.69 3.16 -11.14
C THR A 113 -1.78 3.52 -10.13
N ARG A 114 -2.99 3.80 -10.61
CA ARG A 114 -4.15 4.03 -9.74
C ARG A 114 -4.42 2.83 -8.82
N SER A 115 -4.20 1.62 -9.32
CA SER A 115 -4.48 0.41 -8.54
C SER A 115 -3.49 0.18 -7.39
N ASN A 116 -2.25 0.68 -7.48
CA ASN A 116 -1.23 0.50 -6.46
C ASN A 116 -0.90 1.76 -5.64
N SER A 117 -1.41 2.93 -6.04
CA SER A 117 -1.21 4.21 -5.34
C SER A 117 -1.64 4.16 -3.87
N ILE A 118 -2.63 3.34 -3.56
CA ILE A 118 -3.13 3.11 -2.20
C ILE A 118 -2.06 2.59 -1.23
N GLN A 119 -1.04 1.86 -1.73
CA GLN A 119 0.08 1.38 -0.91
C GLN A 119 0.90 2.53 -0.31
N PHE A 120 0.84 3.71 -0.92
CA PHE A 120 1.56 4.92 -0.54
C PHE A 120 0.63 5.98 0.03
N PHE A 121 -0.61 5.61 0.31
CA PHE A 121 -1.65 6.53 0.78
C PHE A 121 -1.92 7.70 -0.19
N ILE A 122 -1.74 7.46 -1.50
CA ILE A 122 -1.93 8.44 -2.57
C ILE A 122 -3.34 8.26 -3.15
N ASP A 123 -4.14 9.32 -3.19
CA ASP A 123 -5.41 9.36 -3.90
C ASP A 123 -5.24 9.49 -5.41
N ASP A 124 -6.21 9.06 -6.18
CA ASP A 124 -6.21 9.23 -7.64
C ASP A 124 -6.00 10.69 -8.07
N ASN A 125 -6.55 11.64 -7.31
CA ASN A 125 -6.39 13.08 -7.55
C ASN A 125 -4.99 13.61 -7.15
N GLU A 126 -4.24 12.86 -6.36
CA GLU A 126 -2.92 13.25 -5.88
C GLU A 126 -1.78 12.66 -6.74
N ILE A 127 -2.05 11.65 -7.58
CA ILE A 127 -1.02 10.97 -8.37
C ILE A 127 -0.22 11.99 -9.19
N ASP A 128 -0.90 12.88 -9.91
CA ASP A 128 -0.23 13.92 -10.71
C ASP A 128 0.60 14.90 -9.85
N LEU A 129 0.13 15.21 -8.65
CA LEU A 129 0.86 16.10 -7.73
C LEU A 129 2.12 15.42 -7.19
N VAL A 130 2.02 14.14 -6.82
CA VAL A 130 3.19 13.35 -6.39
C VAL A 130 4.21 13.21 -7.52
N ILE A 131 3.75 12.89 -8.75
CA ILE A 131 4.64 12.78 -9.92
C ILE A 131 5.36 14.11 -10.19
N LYS A 132 4.65 15.24 -10.17
CA LYS A 132 5.27 16.57 -10.36
C LYS A 132 6.27 16.90 -9.27
N TYR A 133 5.98 16.54 -8.03
CA TYR A 133 6.93 16.70 -6.92
C TYR A 133 8.20 15.88 -7.14
N LEU A 134 8.06 14.60 -7.52
CA LEU A 134 9.19 13.71 -7.81
C LEU A 134 10.05 14.20 -8.98
N GLU A 135 9.41 14.77 -10.03
CA GLU A 135 10.12 15.41 -11.16
C GLU A 135 10.95 16.61 -10.68
N GLY A 136 10.38 17.47 -9.82
CA GLY A 136 11.08 18.64 -9.25
C GLY A 136 12.27 18.28 -8.38
N GLU A 137 12.19 17.18 -7.66
CA GLU A 137 13.27 16.67 -6.80
C GLU A 137 14.36 15.92 -7.55
N GLU A 138 14.12 15.51 -8.81
CA GLU A 138 15.04 14.72 -9.65
C GLU A 138 15.40 13.36 -9.03
N TRP A 139 14.56 12.81 -8.16
CA TRP A 139 14.80 11.50 -7.55
C TRP A 139 14.58 10.34 -8.51
N PHE A 140 13.75 10.57 -9.57
CA PHE A 140 13.41 9.59 -10.57
C PHE A 140 13.54 10.16 -11.99
N GLU A 141 13.94 9.32 -12.93
CA GLU A 141 13.54 9.49 -14.33
C GLU A 141 12.10 9.03 -14.48
N ILE A 142 11.24 9.89 -15.04
CA ILE A 142 9.80 9.68 -15.04
C ILE A 142 9.29 9.60 -16.47
N HIS A 143 8.73 8.44 -16.82
CA HIS A 143 8.08 8.22 -18.11
C HIS A 143 6.56 8.20 -17.91
N ARG A 144 5.89 9.32 -18.19
CA ARG A 144 4.43 9.46 -18.08
C ARG A 144 3.72 8.66 -19.17
N LEU A 145 2.67 7.96 -18.78
CA LEU A 145 1.79 7.23 -19.68
C LEU A 145 0.53 8.06 -19.97
N ALA A 146 -0.12 7.78 -21.11
CA ALA A 146 -1.36 8.46 -21.50
C ALA A 146 -2.53 8.24 -20.53
N SER A 147 -2.46 7.19 -19.70
CA SER A 147 -3.44 6.88 -18.64
C SER A 147 -3.32 7.79 -17.41
N GLY A 148 -2.29 8.65 -17.33
CA GLY A 148 -1.94 9.44 -16.13
C GLY A 148 -1.10 8.66 -15.11
N GLU A 149 -0.69 7.44 -15.44
CA GLU A 149 0.26 6.62 -14.71
C GLU A 149 1.70 6.95 -15.11
N ALA A 150 2.68 6.49 -14.34
CA ALA A 150 4.07 6.75 -14.63
C ALA A 150 4.97 5.55 -14.31
N ASN A 151 5.95 5.29 -15.20
CA ASN A 151 7.09 4.45 -14.87
C ASN A 151 8.18 5.32 -14.24
N LEU A 152 8.66 4.92 -13.07
CA LEU A 152 9.62 5.63 -12.25
C LEU A 152 10.92 4.81 -12.21
N GLU A 153 12.02 5.39 -12.68
CA GLU A 153 13.35 4.79 -12.57
C GLU A 153 14.21 5.62 -11.62
N LEU A 154 14.81 4.97 -10.62
CA LEU A 154 15.51 5.64 -9.54
C LEU A 154 16.86 6.20 -10.00
N THR A 155 17.06 7.51 -9.87
CA THR A 155 18.31 8.19 -10.19
C THR A 155 19.38 8.02 -9.11
N GLY A 156 20.63 8.39 -9.43
CA GLY A 156 21.71 8.46 -8.44
C GLY A 156 21.43 9.43 -7.29
N LYS A 157 20.75 10.57 -7.57
CA LYS A 157 20.31 11.55 -6.57
C LYS A 157 19.24 10.94 -5.65
N GLY A 158 18.26 10.23 -6.25
CA GLY A 158 17.22 9.55 -5.48
C GLY A 158 17.77 8.43 -4.59
N ILE A 159 18.75 7.66 -5.09
CA ILE A 159 19.43 6.63 -4.27
C ILE A 159 20.07 7.26 -3.05
N LYS A 160 20.86 8.33 -3.23
CA LYS A 160 21.55 9.02 -2.15
C LYS A 160 20.58 9.55 -1.10
N TYR A 161 19.54 10.26 -1.53
CA TYR A 161 18.53 10.80 -0.61
C TYR A 161 17.77 9.68 0.14
N ALA A 162 17.43 8.58 -0.56
CA ALA A 162 16.80 7.43 0.08
C ALA A 162 17.68 6.81 1.18
N ASP A 163 19.00 6.74 0.97
CA ASP A 163 19.93 6.27 1.99
C ASP A 163 19.95 7.19 3.22
N GLU A 164 19.92 8.49 3.03
CA GLU A 164 19.88 9.49 4.10
C GLU A 164 18.60 9.37 4.95
N ILE A 165 17.43 9.17 4.33
CA ILE A 165 16.16 9.08 5.07
C ILE A 165 15.85 7.68 5.65
N ILE A 166 16.49 6.63 5.14
CA ILE A 166 16.36 5.27 5.69
C ILE A 166 17.34 5.05 6.85
N ASN A 167 18.55 5.62 6.75
CA ASN A 167 19.63 5.46 7.74
C ASN A 167 20.10 6.83 8.24
N PRO A 168 19.30 7.55 9.04
CA PRO A 168 19.62 8.94 9.44
C PRO A 168 20.84 9.09 10.36
N ASN A 169 21.56 8.00 10.69
CA ASN A 169 22.68 7.98 11.62
C ASN A 169 24.03 7.60 10.97
N TYR A 170 24.20 7.76 9.65
CA TYR A 170 25.48 7.62 8.95
C TYR A 170 26.00 8.95 8.46
#